data_807e0a8092f76f9d78415b721e75c646
#
_entry.id   807e0a8092f76f9d78415b721e75c646
#
_cell.length_a   1.000
_cell.length_b   1.000
_cell.length_c   1.000
_cell.angle_alpha   90.00
_cell.angle_beta   90.00
_cell.angle_gamma   90.00
#
_symmetry.space_group_name_H-M   'P 1'
#
loop_
_entity.id
_entity.type
_entity.pdbx_description
1 polymer ?
#
loop_
_entity_poly.entity_id
_entity_poly.type
_entity_poly.pdbx_seq_one_letter_code
_entity_poly.pdbx_strand_id
1 'polypeptide(L)'
;MRTLVTGGTGFLGSHLVERLLAQGHEVRALARKTSDITHLRAIGAQIISGDVEDYESLLPAVKGVDVVYHAAARVMPGWGAWKWFESSIIKGTDNMLKASAEAGVPRFLHVSTGSVHGKLCEGDMPLCESTPCSVVFCPDAYYDYAKVEAEKVAFDYHKKGKIQVSMIRIAAVYGPRDRLLADRIYRQMSAPIVVWPGESNSQYSMVYATDAADLAILVATSDRAQGEMYNVADSHAVRLREFAAAMLKAMGGPKPQVTIPYSVAYVSCTLMEMWSRLRRVKEMPYLTRSGLRFVNKGIYLDSTKARNELGWQPEVSLDEGTKLYVQWRRSPKKK
;
A
#
# COMPACT_ATOMS: atom_id res chain seq x y z
N MET A 1 -2.70 8.33 22.89
CA MET A 1 -1.36 7.71 22.76
C MET A 1 -0.49 8.58 21.88
N ARG A 2 0.81 8.57 22.11
CA ARG A 2 1.80 9.19 21.22
C ARG A 2 2.21 8.18 20.16
N THR A 3 2.02 8.53 18.90
CA THR A 3 2.23 7.61 17.79
C THR A 3 3.26 8.17 16.80
N LEU A 4 4.03 7.29 16.18
CA LEU A 4 4.92 7.64 15.08
C LEU A 4 4.45 6.94 13.81
N VAL A 5 4.22 7.70 12.75
CA VAL A 5 3.89 7.17 11.43
C VAL A 5 5.06 7.43 10.48
N THR A 6 5.69 6.38 9.97
CA THR A 6 6.59 6.49 8.83
C THR A 6 5.82 6.33 7.54
N GLY A 7 6.25 7.00 6.48
CA GLY A 7 5.49 7.03 5.24
C GLY A 7 4.21 7.88 5.29
N GLY A 8 4.05 8.74 6.31
CA GLY A 8 2.90 9.64 6.47
C GLY A 8 2.67 10.60 5.31
N THR A 9 3.70 10.95 4.54
CA THR A 9 3.58 11.74 3.31
C THR A 9 3.11 10.93 2.09
N GLY A 10 3.00 9.60 2.24
CA GLY A 10 2.48 8.69 1.22
C GLY A 10 0.95 8.58 1.25
N PHE A 11 0.41 7.76 0.34
CA PHE A 11 -1.03 7.59 0.18
C PHE A 11 -1.69 7.04 1.46
N LEU A 12 -1.44 5.78 1.81
CA LEU A 12 -2.04 5.14 2.98
C LEU A 12 -1.61 5.84 4.29
N GLY A 13 -0.32 6.18 4.41
CA GLY A 13 0.20 6.83 5.61
C GLY A 13 -0.48 8.17 5.93
N SER A 14 -0.88 8.94 4.91
CA SER A 14 -1.60 10.20 5.12
C SER A 14 -3.02 9.98 5.66
N HIS A 15 -3.73 8.94 5.22
CA HIS A 15 -5.03 8.56 5.78
C HIS A 15 -4.88 8.02 7.20
N LEU A 16 -3.83 7.25 7.47
CA LEU A 16 -3.54 6.76 8.81
C LEU A 16 -3.27 7.92 9.79
N VAL A 17 -2.49 8.94 9.38
CA VAL A 17 -2.28 10.14 10.20
C VAL A 17 -3.59 10.88 10.46
N GLU A 18 -4.44 11.06 9.44
CA GLU A 18 -5.77 11.69 9.60
C GLU A 18 -6.64 10.93 10.61
N ARG A 19 -6.71 9.58 10.50
CA ARG A 19 -7.55 8.76 11.38
C ARG A 19 -7.03 8.76 12.82
N LEU A 20 -5.72 8.68 13.03
CA LEU A 20 -5.11 8.77 14.35
C LEU A 20 -5.38 10.13 15.02
N LEU A 21 -5.24 11.23 14.30
CA LEU A 21 -5.55 12.57 14.81
C LEU A 21 -7.03 12.73 15.14
N ALA A 22 -7.92 12.21 14.28
CA ALA A 22 -9.37 12.23 14.52
C ALA A 22 -9.78 11.42 15.76
N GLN A 23 -9.01 10.39 16.13
CA GLN A 23 -9.19 9.61 17.37
C GLN A 23 -8.49 10.23 18.59
N GLY A 24 -7.94 11.44 18.48
CA GLY A 24 -7.31 12.17 19.59
C GLY A 24 -5.90 11.69 19.94
N HIS A 25 -5.20 11.01 19.04
CA HIS A 25 -3.81 10.63 19.25
C HIS A 25 -2.86 11.82 18.99
N GLU A 26 -1.73 11.87 19.68
CA GLU A 26 -0.60 12.73 19.34
C GLU A 26 0.21 12.06 18.24
N VAL A 27 0.21 12.64 17.03
CA VAL A 27 0.80 11.99 15.88
C VAL A 27 2.09 12.69 15.44
N ARG A 28 3.19 11.95 15.48
CA ARG A 28 4.44 12.31 14.81
C ARG A 28 4.47 11.64 13.43
N ALA A 29 4.78 12.42 12.39
CA ALA A 29 5.00 11.92 11.05
C ALA A 29 6.47 12.05 10.66
N LEU A 30 7.16 10.92 10.43
CA LEU A 30 8.53 10.93 9.92
C LEU A 30 8.51 11.35 8.46
N ALA A 31 9.24 12.40 8.12
CA ALA A 31 9.31 12.92 6.77
C ALA A 31 10.74 13.30 6.38
N ARG A 32 11.14 12.97 5.17
CA ARG A 32 12.43 13.42 4.62
C ARG A 32 12.38 14.91 4.32
N LYS A 33 13.52 15.57 4.32
CA LYS A 33 13.64 17.00 3.98
C LYS A 33 13.05 17.35 2.62
N THR A 34 13.04 16.39 1.68
CA THR A 34 12.52 16.54 0.31
C THR A 34 11.04 16.19 0.17
N SER A 35 10.37 15.74 1.23
CA SER A 35 8.97 15.32 1.19
C SER A 35 8.03 16.53 1.22
N ASP A 36 6.93 16.46 0.48
CA ASP A 36 5.82 17.42 0.62
C ASP A 36 5.05 17.11 1.92
N ILE A 37 5.15 18.03 2.87
CA ILE A 37 4.53 17.94 4.20
C ILE A 37 3.34 18.88 4.37
N THR A 38 2.92 19.56 3.31
CA THR A 38 1.87 20.60 3.34
C THR A 38 0.57 20.05 3.93
N HIS A 39 0.13 18.89 3.46
CA HIS A 39 -1.08 18.25 3.96
C HIS A 39 -0.97 17.86 5.44
N LEU A 40 0.13 17.22 5.84
CA LEU A 40 0.33 16.77 7.22
C LEU A 40 0.36 17.94 8.21
N ARG A 41 0.97 19.06 7.84
CA ARG A 41 0.96 20.28 8.65
C ARG A 41 -0.45 20.88 8.77
N ALA A 42 -1.19 20.91 7.66
CA ALA A 42 -2.54 21.45 7.64
C ALA A 42 -3.51 20.70 8.55
N ILE A 43 -3.30 19.40 8.75
CA ILE A 43 -4.10 18.57 9.65
C ILE A 43 -3.57 18.48 11.09
N GLY A 44 -2.46 19.18 11.42
CA GLY A 44 -1.94 19.27 12.78
C GLY A 44 -0.98 18.16 13.19
N ALA A 45 -0.42 17.38 12.26
CA ALA A 45 0.58 16.38 12.60
C ALA A 45 1.93 17.03 12.96
N GLN A 46 2.61 16.50 13.98
CA GLN A 46 3.97 16.89 14.32
C GLN A 46 4.94 16.28 13.31
N ILE A 47 5.66 17.11 12.57
CA ILE A 47 6.64 16.64 11.59
C ILE A 47 8.00 16.44 12.24
N ILE A 48 8.53 15.22 12.14
CA ILE A 48 9.90 14.89 12.54
C ILE A 48 10.72 14.63 11.27
N SER A 49 11.84 15.35 11.13
CA SER A 49 12.75 15.14 9.99
C SER A 49 13.58 13.88 10.19
N GLY A 50 13.55 12.96 9.23
CA GLY A 50 14.35 11.74 9.25
C GLY A 50 14.12 10.87 8.02
N ASP A 51 14.96 9.87 7.86
CA ASP A 51 14.87 8.86 6.78
C ASP A 51 15.06 7.47 7.39
N VAL A 52 14.23 6.50 6.99
CA VAL A 52 14.35 5.11 7.44
C VAL A 52 15.69 4.47 7.04
N GLU A 53 16.35 5.02 6.02
CA GLU A 53 17.69 4.58 5.61
C GLU A 53 18.81 5.16 6.49
N ASP A 54 18.53 6.16 7.33
CA ASP A 54 19.47 6.83 8.25
C ASP A 54 19.05 6.58 9.70
N TYR A 55 19.69 5.59 10.34
CA TYR A 55 19.39 5.13 11.69
C TYR A 55 19.44 6.26 12.73
N GLU A 56 20.45 7.11 12.69
CA GLU A 56 20.63 8.19 13.68
C GLU A 56 19.49 9.20 13.63
N SER A 57 18.91 9.42 12.44
CA SER A 57 17.77 10.31 12.27
C SER A 57 16.48 9.78 12.91
N LEU A 58 16.40 8.49 13.22
CA LEU A 58 15.22 7.83 13.79
C LEU A 58 15.16 7.94 15.32
N LEU A 59 16.31 8.05 16.01
CA LEU A 59 16.39 8.05 17.46
C LEU A 59 15.53 9.16 18.12
N PRO A 60 15.55 10.41 17.64
CA PRO A 60 14.67 11.44 18.20
C PRO A 60 13.19 11.20 17.86
N ALA A 61 12.87 10.52 16.74
CA ALA A 61 11.51 10.29 16.32
C ALA A 61 10.77 9.29 17.21
N VAL A 62 11.47 8.24 17.68
CA VAL A 62 10.88 7.14 18.49
C VAL A 62 10.83 7.44 19.97
N LYS A 63 11.50 8.50 20.46
CA LYS A 63 11.59 8.80 21.90
C LYS A 63 10.22 9.08 22.51
N GLY A 64 9.83 8.24 23.47
CA GLY A 64 8.58 8.36 24.22
C GLY A 64 7.33 8.10 23.37
N VAL A 65 7.45 7.30 22.30
CA VAL A 65 6.35 6.86 21.45
C VAL A 65 5.72 5.57 22.02
N ASP A 66 4.40 5.48 21.99
CA ASP A 66 3.66 4.31 22.46
C ASP A 66 3.47 3.28 21.36
N VAL A 67 3.30 3.74 20.10
CA VAL A 67 3.08 2.88 18.93
C VAL A 67 3.79 3.44 17.70
N VAL A 68 4.53 2.59 16.99
CA VAL A 68 5.08 2.90 15.67
C VAL A 68 4.24 2.24 14.59
N TYR A 69 3.79 3.03 13.61
CA TYR A 69 3.14 2.57 12.38
C TYR A 69 4.15 2.68 11.23
N HIS A 70 4.72 1.56 10.81
CA HIS A 70 5.74 1.55 9.78
C HIS A 70 5.15 1.28 8.40
N ALA A 71 4.73 2.35 7.71
CA ALA A 71 4.19 2.32 6.35
C ALA A 71 5.16 2.87 5.28
N ALA A 72 6.37 3.25 5.67
CA ALA A 72 7.38 3.72 4.72
C ALA A 72 7.86 2.58 3.82
N ALA A 73 7.70 2.75 2.53
CA ALA A 73 8.22 1.84 1.51
C ALA A 73 8.33 2.57 0.17
N ARG A 74 9.29 2.17 -0.65
CA ARG A 74 9.35 2.57 -2.07
C ARG A 74 8.46 1.64 -2.88
N VAL A 75 7.29 2.11 -3.29
CA VAL A 75 6.32 1.30 -4.04
C VAL A 75 6.53 1.51 -5.55
N MET A 76 7.27 0.62 -6.19
CA MET A 76 7.56 0.63 -7.64
C MET A 76 7.54 -0.81 -8.19
N PRO A 77 6.38 -1.46 -8.31
CA PRO A 77 6.30 -2.85 -8.75
C PRO A 77 6.87 -3.04 -10.15
N GLY A 78 7.84 -3.97 -10.29
CA GLY A 78 8.48 -4.29 -11.56
C GLY A 78 9.38 -3.19 -12.14
N TRP A 79 9.72 -2.15 -11.38
CA TRP A 79 10.57 -1.06 -11.83
C TRP A 79 11.53 -0.58 -10.73
N GLY A 80 12.79 -0.46 -11.07
CA GLY A 80 13.83 0.04 -10.17
C GLY A 80 14.99 -0.94 -9.97
N ALA A 81 16.04 -0.48 -9.29
CA ALA A 81 17.20 -1.29 -8.95
C ALA A 81 16.99 -1.98 -7.60
N TRP A 82 17.46 -3.22 -7.44
CA TRP A 82 17.36 -3.98 -6.18
C TRP A 82 17.81 -3.16 -4.97
N LYS A 83 18.94 -2.47 -5.07
CA LYS A 83 19.49 -1.65 -3.99
C LYS A 83 18.47 -0.66 -3.40
N TRP A 84 17.54 -0.14 -4.19
CA TRP A 84 16.54 0.82 -3.70
C TRP A 84 15.51 0.17 -2.77
N PHE A 85 15.13 -1.07 -3.07
CA PHE A 85 14.18 -1.82 -2.25
C PHE A 85 14.86 -2.40 -1.02
N GLU A 86 16.07 -2.94 -1.18
CA GLU A 86 16.88 -3.43 -0.07
C GLU A 86 17.11 -2.34 0.99
N SER A 87 17.55 -1.13 0.58
CA SER A 87 17.85 -0.05 1.52
C SER A 87 16.59 0.51 2.18
N SER A 88 15.54 0.80 1.41
CA SER A 88 14.36 1.48 1.94
C SER A 88 13.36 0.54 2.62
N ILE A 89 13.28 -0.73 2.21
CA ILE A 89 12.30 -1.67 2.75
C ILE A 89 12.93 -2.59 3.80
N ILE A 90 13.98 -3.33 3.45
CA ILE A 90 14.57 -4.31 4.38
C ILE A 90 15.36 -3.57 5.48
N LYS A 91 16.39 -2.82 5.08
CA LYS A 91 17.23 -2.09 6.04
C LYS A 91 16.46 -0.98 6.76
N GLY A 92 15.54 -0.30 6.04
CA GLY A 92 14.67 0.71 6.64
C GLY A 92 13.75 0.12 7.71
N THR A 93 13.21 -1.09 7.52
CA THR A 93 12.42 -1.79 8.54
C THR A 93 13.29 -2.21 9.73
N ASP A 94 14.48 -2.76 9.47
CA ASP A 94 15.42 -3.14 10.54
C ASP A 94 15.85 -1.92 11.37
N ASN A 95 16.22 -0.81 10.74
CA ASN A 95 16.57 0.44 11.43
C ASN A 95 15.42 0.94 12.33
N MET A 96 14.18 0.95 11.81
CA MET A 96 13.02 1.40 12.59
C MET A 96 12.74 0.49 13.78
N LEU A 97 12.83 -0.84 13.60
CA LEU A 97 12.65 -1.81 14.67
C LEU A 97 13.74 -1.69 15.72
N LYS A 98 15.00 -1.56 15.30
CA LYS A 98 16.14 -1.36 16.18
C LYS A 98 15.97 -0.09 17.01
N ALA A 99 15.72 1.04 16.38
CA ALA A 99 15.52 2.32 17.07
C ALA A 99 14.31 2.25 18.03
N SER A 100 13.22 1.63 17.62
CA SER A 100 12.02 1.46 18.45
C SER A 100 12.27 0.56 19.66
N ALA A 101 12.97 -0.56 19.49
CA ALA A 101 13.31 -1.47 20.58
C ALA A 101 14.27 -0.83 21.58
N GLU A 102 15.29 -0.13 21.11
CA GLU A 102 16.24 0.59 21.98
C GLU A 102 15.59 1.74 22.76
N ALA A 103 14.57 2.40 22.17
CA ALA A 103 13.81 3.44 22.84
C ALA A 103 12.72 2.90 23.78
N GLY A 104 12.54 1.59 23.86
CA GLY A 104 11.50 0.94 24.67
C GLY A 104 10.09 1.16 24.16
N VAL A 105 9.90 1.35 22.84
CA VAL A 105 8.58 1.45 22.24
C VAL A 105 7.85 0.11 22.42
N PRO A 106 6.65 0.09 23.03
CA PRO A 106 5.98 -1.17 23.33
C PRO A 106 5.40 -1.87 22.11
N ARG A 107 4.92 -1.12 21.09
CA ARG A 107 4.16 -1.69 19.96
C ARG A 107 4.66 -1.17 18.62
N PHE A 108 4.72 -2.09 17.65
CA PHE A 108 5.14 -1.79 16.29
C PHE A 108 4.20 -2.46 15.29
N LEU A 109 3.57 -1.70 14.42
CA LEU A 109 2.81 -2.23 13.29
C LEU A 109 3.66 -2.17 12.02
N HIS A 110 3.90 -3.31 11.39
CA HIS A 110 4.51 -3.38 10.07
C HIS A 110 3.44 -3.45 8.97
N VAL A 111 3.49 -2.52 8.03
CA VAL A 111 2.59 -2.52 6.87
C VAL A 111 3.25 -3.27 5.72
N SER A 112 2.71 -4.46 5.41
CA SER A 112 3.11 -5.31 4.30
C SER A 112 2.11 -5.27 3.14
N THR A 113 2.13 -6.25 2.26
CA THR A 113 1.32 -6.31 1.04
C THR A 113 0.87 -7.74 0.75
N GLY A 114 -0.31 -7.93 0.17
CA GLY A 114 -0.77 -9.23 -0.29
C GLY A 114 0.06 -9.83 -1.42
N SER A 115 0.83 -9.02 -2.15
CA SER A 115 1.68 -9.50 -3.24
C SER A 115 2.85 -10.39 -2.81
N VAL A 116 3.12 -10.52 -1.49
CA VAL A 116 4.09 -11.48 -0.92
C VAL A 116 3.77 -12.93 -1.24
N HIS A 117 2.52 -13.26 -1.59
CA HIS A 117 2.13 -14.59 -2.01
C HIS A 117 2.61 -14.95 -3.43
N GLY A 118 3.10 -13.99 -4.20
CA GLY A 118 3.74 -14.21 -5.50
C GLY A 118 2.83 -14.89 -6.50
N LYS A 119 3.23 -16.06 -7.04
CA LYS A 119 2.45 -16.80 -8.03
C LYS A 119 1.10 -17.31 -7.51
N LEU A 120 0.95 -17.50 -6.20
CA LEU A 120 -0.31 -17.93 -5.61
C LEU A 120 -1.43 -16.89 -5.75
N CYS A 121 -1.06 -15.62 -6.02
CA CYS A 121 -2.03 -14.57 -6.34
C CYS A 121 -2.72 -14.77 -7.71
N GLU A 122 -2.29 -15.73 -8.52
CA GLU A 122 -2.80 -15.94 -9.89
C GLU A 122 -4.08 -16.81 -9.95
N GLY A 123 -4.64 -17.18 -8.80
CA GLY A 123 -5.85 -17.98 -8.70
C GLY A 123 -7.06 -17.19 -8.19
N ASP A 124 -8.24 -17.77 -8.37
CA ASP A 124 -9.52 -17.23 -7.87
C ASP A 124 -9.81 -17.63 -6.41
N MET A 125 -8.87 -18.35 -5.77
CA MET A 125 -9.01 -18.76 -4.37
C MET A 125 -8.51 -17.65 -3.44
N PRO A 126 -9.26 -17.33 -2.38
CA PRO A 126 -8.83 -16.33 -1.39
C PRO A 126 -7.58 -16.81 -0.64
N LEU A 127 -6.60 -15.93 -0.49
CA LEU A 127 -5.36 -16.19 0.22
C LEU A 127 -5.52 -15.73 1.68
N CYS A 128 -5.38 -16.65 2.61
CA CYS A 128 -5.39 -16.33 4.05
C CYS A 128 -3.98 -16.02 4.56
N GLU A 129 -3.88 -15.58 5.81
CA GLU A 129 -2.62 -15.19 6.44
C GLU A 129 -1.61 -16.35 6.54
N SER A 130 -2.08 -17.60 6.65
CA SER A 130 -1.24 -18.80 6.69
C SER A 130 -0.77 -19.26 5.31
N THR A 131 -1.29 -18.69 4.23
CA THR A 131 -0.85 -19.01 2.86
C THR A 131 0.63 -18.64 2.70
N PRO A 132 1.51 -19.54 2.21
CA PRO A 132 2.93 -19.28 2.11
C PRO A 132 3.27 -18.09 1.19
N CYS A 133 4.33 -17.37 1.53
CA CYS A 133 4.97 -16.45 0.60
C CYS A 133 5.70 -17.24 -0.48
N SER A 134 5.44 -16.94 -1.76
CA SER A 134 5.99 -17.69 -2.90
C SER A 134 6.75 -16.80 -3.90
N VAL A 135 7.18 -15.62 -3.46
CA VAL A 135 7.91 -14.67 -4.31
C VAL A 135 9.30 -15.19 -4.60
N VAL A 136 9.66 -15.24 -5.89
CA VAL A 136 11.01 -15.57 -6.35
C VAL A 136 11.77 -14.29 -6.65
N PHE A 137 13.03 -14.22 -6.23
CA PHE A 137 13.89 -13.07 -6.48
C PHE A 137 14.12 -12.87 -7.98
N CYS A 138 13.56 -11.81 -8.53
CA CYS A 138 13.76 -11.40 -9.93
C CYS A 138 13.46 -9.90 -10.09
N PRO A 139 13.95 -9.26 -11.17
CA PRO A 139 13.75 -7.83 -11.39
C PRO A 139 12.30 -7.36 -11.36
N ASP A 140 11.38 -8.18 -11.83
CA ASP A 140 9.94 -7.88 -11.86
C ASP A 140 9.29 -8.01 -10.47
N ALA A 141 9.95 -8.64 -9.49
CA ALA A 141 9.44 -8.92 -8.15
C ALA A 141 10.31 -8.35 -7.01
N TYR A 142 11.24 -7.45 -7.28
CA TYR A 142 12.12 -6.88 -6.24
C TYR A 142 11.34 -6.25 -5.07
N TYR A 143 10.26 -5.53 -5.36
CA TYR A 143 9.41 -4.95 -4.33
C TYR A 143 8.79 -6.04 -3.44
N ASP A 144 8.17 -7.04 -4.05
CA ASP A 144 7.46 -8.10 -3.35
C ASP A 144 8.44 -8.95 -2.52
N TYR A 145 9.60 -9.28 -3.11
CA TYR A 145 10.66 -10.00 -2.41
C TYR A 145 11.20 -9.21 -1.20
N ALA A 146 11.45 -7.90 -1.38
CA ALA A 146 11.89 -7.06 -0.27
C ALA A 146 10.86 -6.98 0.86
N LYS A 147 9.55 -7.00 0.54
CA LYS A 147 8.49 -7.08 1.55
C LYS A 147 8.49 -8.40 2.30
N VAL A 148 8.70 -9.53 1.61
CA VAL A 148 8.86 -10.85 2.28
C VAL A 148 10.03 -10.82 3.27
N GLU A 149 11.18 -10.29 2.86
CA GLU A 149 12.35 -10.21 3.75
C GLU A 149 12.10 -9.25 4.94
N ALA A 150 11.41 -8.13 4.72
CA ALA A 150 11.05 -7.20 5.79
C ALA A 150 10.06 -7.82 6.80
N GLU A 151 9.11 -8.65 6.35
CA GLU A 151 8.24 -9.44 7.25
C GLU A 151 9.06 -10.36 8.15
N LYS A 152 10.06 -11.07 7.60
CA LYS A 152 10.95 -11.95 8.37
C LYS A 152 11.73 -11.17 9.44
N VAL A 153 12.29 -10.01 9.08
CA VAL A 153 12.97 -9.12 10.01
C VAL A 153 12.01 -8.70 11.14
N ALA A 154 10.80 -8.27 10.80
CA ALA A 154 9.82 -7.80 11.78
C ALA A 154 9.41 -8.91 12.77
N PHE A 155 9.14 -10.13 12.29
CA PHE A 155 8.83 -11.25 13.14
C PHE A 155 10.03 -11.74 13.99
N ASP A 156 11.26 -11.61 13.50
CA ASP A 156 12.46 -11.96 14.28
C ASP A 156 12.59 -11.06 15.53
N TYR A 157 12.33 -9.76 15.40
CA TYR A 157 12.30 -8.85 16.56
C TYR A 157 11.23 -9.22 17.58
N HIS A 158 10.03 -9.60 17.11
CA HIS A 158 8.95 -10.06 17.99
C HIS A 158 9.32 -11.35 18.72
N LYS A 159 9.79 -12.37 17.99
CA LYS A 159 10.19 -13.68 18.55
C LYS A 159 11.31 -13.58 19.59
N LYS A 160 12.22 -12.63 19.40
CA LYS A 160 13.29 -12.33 20.36
C LYS A 160 12.83 -11.53 21.58
N GLY A 161 11.55 -11.20 21.67
CA GLY A 161 10.97 -10.40 22.77
C GLY A 161 11.47 -8.96 22.83
N LYS A 162 12.04 -8.43 21.75
CA LYS A 162 12.63 -7.08 21.73
C LYS A 162 11.57 -5.98 21.65
N ILE A 163 10.46 -6.24 20.96
CA ILE A 163 9.33 -5.34 20.77
C ILE A 163 8.11 -6.14 20.35
N GLN A 164 6.91 -5.73 20.76
CA GLN A 164 5.67 -6.33 20.28
C GLN A 164 5.40 -5.90 18.84
N VAL A 165 5.40 -6.85 17.91
CA VAL A 165 5.15 -6.57 16.49
C VAL A 165 3.85 -7.21 16.06
N SER A 166 2.98 -6.43 15.45
CA SER A 166 1.85 -6.90 14.65
C SER A 166 2.02 -6.51 13.20
N MET A 167 1.30 -7.15 12.30
CA MET A 167 1.50 -6.97 10.86
C MET A 167 0.18 -6.94 10.11
N ILE A 168 0.12 -6.13 9.05
CA ILE A 168 -0.99 -6.16 8.09
C ILE A 168 -0.48 -6.41 6.67
N ARG A 169 -1.14 -7.29 5.92
CA ARG A 169 -0.97 -7.47 4.47
C ARG A 169 -2.12 -6.81 3.76
N ILE A 170 -1.82 -5.75 3.03
CA ILE A 170 -2.85 -4.93 2.38
C ILE A 170 -3.01 -5.37 0.93
N ALA A 171 -4.28 -5.50 0.52
CA ALA A 171 -4.67 -5.68 -0.87
C ALA A 171 -4.50 -4.38 -1.69
N ALA A 172 -5.25 -4.23 -2.77
CA ALA A 172 -5.27 -3.00 -3.55
C ALA A 172 -6.03 -1.90 -2.81
N VAL A 173 -5.30 -0.92 -2.28
CA VAL A 173 -5.91 0.25 -1.62
C VAL A 173 -6.27 1.31 -2.65
N TYR A 174 -7.43 1.94 -2.50
CA TYR A 174 -7.87 3.05 -3.33
C TYR A 174 -8.51 4.16 -2.49
N GLY A 175 -8.53 5.39 -3.01
CA GLY A 175 -9.11 6.56 -2.33
C GLY A 175 -8.38 7.85 -2.66
N PRO A 176 -8.78 9.00 -2.10
CA PRO A 176 -8.11 10.27 -2.27
C PRO A 176 -6.59 10.18 -2.06
N ARG A 177 -5.81 10.87 -2.89
CA ARG A 177 -4.33 10.85 -2.89
C ARG A 177 -3.68 9.57 -3.44
N ASP A 178 -4.46 8.56 -3.88
CA ASP A 178 -3.88 7.42 -4.61
C ASP A 178 -3.31 7.89 -5.96
N ARG A 179 -2.04 7.56 -6.19
CA ARG A 179 -1.30 7.87 -7.43
C ARG A 179 -0.95 6.62 -8.25
N LEU A 180 -1.39 5.44 -7.78
CA LEU A 180 -1.07 4.17 -8.42
C LEU A 180 -2.29 3.55 -9.09
N LEU A 181 -3.21 2.97 -8.33
CA LEU A 181 -4.33 2.22 -8.87
C LEU A 181 -5.45 3.14 -9.37
N ALA A 182 -6.07 3.89 -8.47
CA ALA A 182 -7.22 4.70 -8.82
C ALA A 182 -6.87 5.83 -9.80
N ASP A 183 -5.68 6.45 -9.71
CA ASP A 183 -5.25 7.47 -10.67
C ASP A 183 -5.05 6.89 -12.08
N ARG A 184 -4.47 5.69 -12.19
CA ARG A 184 -4.30 5.03 -13.49
C ARG A 184 -5.64 4.66 -14.12
N ILE A 185 -6.54 4.07 -13.33
CA ILE A 185 -7.89 3.74 -13.79
C ILE A 185 -8.66 5.02 -14.16
N TYR A 186 -8.61 6.06 -13.32
CA TYR A 186 -9.26 7.34 -13.62
C TYR A 186 -8.76 7.96 -14.93
N ARG A 187 -7.45 7.97 -15.16
CA ARG A 187 -6.88 8.49 -16.42
C ARG A 187 -7.31 7.65 -17.62
N GLN A 188 -7.31 6.33 -17.49
CA GLN A 188 -7.80 5.43 -18.54
C GLN A 188 -9.28 5.68 -18.82
N MET A 189 -10.11 5.83 -17.77
CA MET A 189 -11.53 6.15 -17.90
C MET A 189 -11.78 7.58 -18.40
N SER A 190 -10.81 8.49 -18.31
CA SER A 190 -10.91 9.85 -18.86
C SER A 190 -10.75 9.88 -20.38
N ALA A 191 -10.16 8.87 -21.00
CA ALA A 191 -10.01 8.78 -22.45
C ALA A 191 -11.38 8.72 -23.17
N PRO A 192 -11.47 9.16 -24.44
CA PRO A 192 -12.70 9.04 -25.23
C PRO A 192 -13.12 7.58 -25.43
N ILE A 193 -12.16 6.68 -25.59
CA ILE A 193 -12.35 5.23 -25.74
C ILE A 193 -11.50 4.54 -24.65
N VAL A 194 -12.12 3.65 -23.90
CA VAL A 194 -11.44 2.86 -22.87
C VAL A 194 -10.82 1.62 -23.53
N VAL A 195 -9.52 1.44 -23.40
CA VAL A 195 -8.79 0.31 -23.98
C VAL A 195 -8.42 -0.69 -22.89
N TRP A 196 -8.90 -1.93 -23.02
CA TRP A 196 -8.60 -3.02 -22.09
C TRP A 196 -7.51 -3.95 -22.66
N PRO A 197 -6.41 -4.18 -21.95
CA PRO A 197 -5.37 -5.12 -22.36
C PRO A 197 -5.71 -6.54 -21.89
N GLY A 198 -6.15 -7.39 -22.81
CA GLY A 198 -6.66 -8.72 -22.49
C GLY A 198 -8.08 -8.65 -21.87
N GLU A 199 -8.52 -9.73 -21.27
CA GLU A 199 -9.85 -9.80 -20.67
C GLU A 199 -10.02 -8.88 -19.46
N SER A 200 -8.92 -8.63 -18.71
CA SER A 200 -8.90 -7.75 -17.53
C SER A 200 -10.03 -8.08 -16.54
N ASN A 201 -10.30 -9.38 -16.35
CA ASN A 201 -11.45 -9.86 -15.61
C ASN A 201 -11.07 -10.59 -14.30
N SER A 202 -9.82 -10.44 -13.87
CA SER A 202 -9.34 -11.05 -12.64
C SER A 202 -9.96 -10.41 -11.40
N GLN A 203 -10.08 -11.20 -10.34
CA GLN A 203 -10.60 -10.75 -9.06
C GLN A 203 -9.52 -10.02 -8.24
N TYR A 204 -9.92 -8.96 -7.60
CA TYR A 204 -9.08 -8.17 -6.70
C TYR A 204 -9.78 -7.97 -5.37
N SER A 205 -9.07 -8.24 -4.32
CA SER A 205 -9.42 -7.64 -3.04
C SER A 205 -9.01 -6.17 -3.07
N MET A 206 -9.98 -5.32 -2.90
CA MET A 206 -9.76 -3.88 -2.77
C MET A 206 -10.15 -3.45 -1.37
N VAL A 207 -9.67 -2.31 -0.94
CA VAL A 207 -10.07 -1.71 0.34
C VAL A 207 -9.97 -0.19 0.21
N TYR A 208 -10.94 0.51 0.77
CA TYR A 208 -10.86 1.96 0.81
C TYR A 208 -9.82 2.42 1.84
N ALA A 209 -9.14 3.53 1.57
CA ALA A 209 -7.97 3.94 2.34
C ALA A 209 -8.27 4.23 3.83
N THR A 210 -9.45 4.72 4.17
CA THR A 210 -9.83 4.93 5.58
C THR A 210 -10.07 3.61 6.29
N ASP A 211 -10.74 2.65 5.64
CA ASP A 211 -11.00 1.34 6.23
C ASP A 211 -9.68 0.57 6.48
N ALA A 212 -8.73 0.69 5.54
CA ALA A 212 -7.38 0.15 5.72
C ALA A 212 -6.63 0.81 6.89
N ALA A 213 -6.78 2.13 7.05
CA ALA A 213 -6.19 2.87 8.17
C ALA A 213 -6.81 2.48 9.51
N ASP A 214 -8.13 2.29 9.55
CA ASP A 214 -8.86 1.89 10.76
C ASP A 214 -8.45 0.49 11.21
N LEU A 215 -8.33 -0.48 10.29
CA LEU A 215 -7.80 -1.80 10.65
C LEU A 215 -6.35 -1.71 11.11
N ALA A 216 -5.51 -0.89 10.47
CA ALA A 216 -4.13 -0.69 10.92
C ALA A 216 -4.07 -0.19 12.37
N ILE A 217 -4.94 0.76 12.75
CA ILE A 217 -5.02 1.27 14.12
C ILE A 217 -5.49 0.18 15.07
N LEU A 218 -6.55 -0.54 14.72
CA LEU A 218 -7.12 -1.61 15.53
C LEU A 218 -6.09 -2.72 15.78
N VAL A 219 -5.37 -3.19 14.76
CA VAL A 219 -4.31 -4.21 14.87
C VAL A 219 -3.17 -3.72 15.76
N ALA A 220 -2.73 -2.47 15.60
CA ALA A 220 -1.62 -1.93 16.37
C ALA A 220 -1.96 -1.75 17.86
N THR A 221 -3.23 -1.53 18.20
CA THR A 221 -3.67 -1.22 19.56
C THR A 221 -4.28 -2.41 20.31
N SER A 222 -4.68 -3.47 19.60
CA SER A 222 -5.25 -4.68 20.19
C SER A 222 -4.18 -5.58 20.81
N ASP A 223 -4.39 -6.01 22.05
CA ASP A 223 -3.51 -7.02 22.70
C ASP A 223 -3.59 -8.38 22.00
N ARG A 224 -4.75 -8.73 21.42
CA ARG A 224 -4.94 -9.98 20.67
C ARG A 224 -4.13 -10.03 19.37
N ALA A 225 -3.76 -8.89 18.83
CA ALA A 225 -3.05 -8.80 17.56
C ALA A 225 -1.52 -8.84 17.71
N GLN A 226 -1.00 -8.91 18.93
CA GLN A 226 0.45 -8.95 19.15
C GLN A 226 1.06 -10.28 18.68
N GLY A 227 2.05 -10.19 17.80
CA GLY A 227 2.65 -11.35 17.13
C GLY A 227 1.84 -11.90 15.96
N GLU A 228 0.70 -11.29 15.67
CA GLU A 228 -0.23 -11.76 14.64
C GLU A 228 -0.15 -10.92 13.36
N MET A 229 -0.65 -11.53 12.28
CA MET A 229 -0.77 -10.92 10.97
C MET A 229 -2.23 -10.93 10.54
N TYR A 230 -2.66 -9.85 9.87
CA TYR A 230 -4.02 -9.72 9.34
C TYR A 230 -4.03 -9.25 7.90
N ASN A 231 -4.84 -9.88 7.07
CA ASN A 231 -5.14 -9.40 5.73
C ASN A 231 -6.12 -8.22 5.79
N VAL A 232 -5.87 -7.22 4.96
CA VAL A 232 -6.69 -6.00 4.84
C VAL A 232 -7.32 -5.96 3.47
N ALA A 233 -8.60 -6.30 3.42
CA ALA A 233 -9.37 -6.39 2.18
C ALA A 233 -10.85 -6.16 2.46
N ASP A 234 -11.59 -5.64 1.49
CA ASP A 234 -13.06 -5.60 1.54
C ASP A 234 -13.63 -7.03 1.66
N SER A 235 -14.88 -7.12 2.07
CA SER A 235 -15.59 -8.38 2.27
C SER A 235 -15.73 -9.21 0.99
N HIS A 236 -15.68 -8.57 -0.17
CA HIS A 236 -15.85 -9.21 -1.47
C HIS A 236 -14.73 -8.79 -2.42
N ALA A 237 -14.21 -9.75 -3.17
CA ALA A 237 -13.34 -9.45 -4.29
C ALA A 237 -14.13 -8.81 -5.43
N VAL A 238 -13.53 -7.81 -6.07
CA VAL A 238 -14.11 -7.04 -7.16
C VAL A 238 -13.32 -7.31 -8.44
N ARG A 239 -14.01 -7.50 -9.57
CA ARG A 239 -13.32 -7.54 -10.85
C ARG A 239 -12.84 -6.15 -11.25
N LEU A 240 -11.68 -6.06 -11.88
CA LEU A 240 -11.13 -4.74 -12.26
C LEU A 240 -12.08 -3.95 -13.15
N ARG A 241 -12.84 -4.64 -14.01
CA ARG A 241 -13.87 -4.03 -14.85
C ARG A 241 -15.05 -3.48 -14.02
N GLU A 242 -15.41 -4.11 -12.93
CA GLU A 242 -16.44 -3.64 -12.00
C GLU A 242 -15.98 -2.36 -11.28
N PHE A 243 -14.74 -2.35 -10.81
CA PHE A 243 -14.12 -1.13 -10.25
C PHE A 243 -14.11 0.02 -11.26
N ALA A 244 -13.73 -0.26 -12.51
CA ALA A 244 -13.73 0.75 -13.57
C ALA A 244 -15.16 1.20 -13.95
N ALA A 245 -16.14 0.30 -13.92
CA ALA A 245 -17.54 0.67 -14.16
C ALA A 245 -18.10 1.57 -13.06
N ALA A 246 -17.79 1.30 -11.79
CA ALA A 246 -18.14 2.18 -10.68
C ALA A 246 -17.45 3.56 -10.81
N MET A 247 -16.17 3.58 -11.25
CA MET A 247 -15.44 4.81 -11.54
C MET A 247 -16.10 5.59 -12.67
N LEU A 248 -16.46 4.95 -13.80
CA LEU A 248 -17.17 5.59 -14.92
C LEU A 248 -18.52 6.15 -14.50
N LYS A 249 -19.29 5.39 -13.69
CA LYS A 249 -20.56 5.86 -13.11
C LYS A 249 -20.36 7.16 -12.32
N ALA A 250 -19.34 7.21 -11.47
CA ALA A 250 -18.99 8.39 -10.70
C ALA A 250 -18.49 9.56 -11.58
N MET A 251 -17.91 9.27 -12.75
CA MET A 251 -17.42 10.27 -13.70
C MET A 251 -18.52 10.86 -14.60
N GLY A 252 -19.68 10.26 -14.67
CA GLY A 252 -20.83 10.77 -15.44
C GLY A 252 -21.40 9.78 -16.46
N GLY A 253 -20.99 8.53 -16.45
CA GLY A 253 -21.61 7.45 -17.22
C GLY A 253 -20.68 6.62 -18.10
N PRO A 254 -21.23 5.65 -18.80
CA PRO A 254 -20.46 4.69 -19.60
C PRO A 254 -19.77 5.34 -20.80
N LYS A 255 -18.68 4.73 -21.24
CA LYS A 255 -17.93 5.09 -22.44
C LYS A 255 -17.72 3.90 -23.36
N PRO A 256 -17.45 4.13 -24.67
CA PRO A 256 -17.04 3.06 -25.58
C PRO A 256 -15.81 2.32 -25.06
N GLN A 257 -15.82 1.00 -25.17
CA GLN A 257 -14.74 0.15 -24.67
C GLN A 257 -14.27 -0.79 -25.78
N VAL A 258 -12.95 -0.97 -25.85
CA VAL A 258 -12.29 -1.88 -26.81
C VAL A 258 -11.32 -2.78 -26.04
N THR A 259 -11.29 -4.05 -26.37
CA THR A 259 -10.32 -4.99 -25.83
C THR A 259 -9.26 -5.29 -26.87
N ILE A 260 -7.98 -5.12 -26.53
CA ILE A 260 -6.87 -5.53 -27.38
C ILE A 260 -6.27 -6.86 -26.87
N PRO A 261 -5.75 -7.72 -27.75
CA PRO A 261 -5.13 -8.97 -27.33
C PRO A 261 -3.99 -8.74 -26.30
N TYR A 262 -3.90 -9.62 -25.31
CA TYR A 262 -2.84 -9.55 -24.28
C TYR A 262 -1.43 -9.48 -24.87
N SER A 263 -1.17 -10.27 -25.94
CA SER A 263 0.12 -10.29 -26.66
C SER A 263 0.50 -8.92 -27.21
N VAL A 264 -0.46 -8.20 -27.80
CA VAL A 264 -0.22 -6.84 -28.33
C VAL A 264 0.12 -5.87 -27.20
N ALA A 265 -0.66 -5.93 -26.10
CA ALA A 265 -0.39 -5.11 -24.93
C ALA A 265 0.99 -5.45 -24.31
N TYR A 266 1.37 -6.73 -24.25
CA TYR A 266 2.64 -7.19 -23.70
C TYR A 266 3.85 -6.67 -24.53
N VAL A 267 3.76 -6.74 -25.84
CA VAL A 267 4.81 -6.18 -26.73
C VAL A 267 4.92 -4.68 -26.53
N SER A 268 3.80 -3.95 -26.48
CA SER A 268 3.78 -2.50 -26.27
C SER A 268 4.42 -2.11 -24.93
N CYS A 269 4.10 -2.83 -23.85
CA CYS A 269 4.71 -2.62 -22.54
C CYS A 269 6.22 -2.89 -22.57
N THR A 270 6.65 -3.96 -23.26
CA THR A 270 8.06 -4.33 -23.38
C THR A 270 8.85 -3.24 -24.08
N LEU A 271 8.35 -2.75 -25.23
CA LEU A 271 8.99 -1.66 -25.97
C LEU A 271 9.07 -0.37 -25.15
N MET A 272 8.02 -0.03 -24.42
CA MET A 272 8.01 1.14 -23.55
C MET A 272 9.03 1.02 -22.40
N GLU A 273 9.12 -0.15 -21.76
CA GLU A 273 10.13 -0.39 -20.72
C GLU A 273 11.56 -0.30 -21.28
N MET A 274 11.81 -0.91 -22.43
CA MET A 274 13.11 -0.83 -23.10
C MET A 274 13.50 0.62 -23.42
N TRP A 275 12.59 1.38 -24.00
CA TRP A 275 12.78 2.79 -24.30
C TRP A 275 13.05 3.62 -23.04
N SER A 276 12.27 3.40 -21.98
CA SER A 276 12.44 4.10 -20.70
C SER A 276 13.79 3.78 -20.04
N ARG A 277 14.23 2.52 -20.12
CA ARG A 277 15.56 2.10 -19.62
C ARG A 277 16.70 2.73 -20.44
N LEU A 278 16.56 2.74 -21.77
CA LEU A 278 17.55 3.38 -22.66
C LEU A 278 17.69 4.88 -22.33
N ARG A 279 16.58 5.56 -22.06
CA ARG A 279 16.55 6.97 -21.64
C ARG A 279 16.89 7.21 -20.18
N ARG A 280 17.20 6.17 -19.42
CA ARG A 280 17.49 6.22 -17.96
C ARG A 280 16.41 6.92 -17.15
N VAL A 281 15.14 6.75 -17.52
CA VAL A 281 14.00 7.31 -16.80
C VAL A 281 13.94 6.68 -15.41
N LYS A 282 13.95 7.50 -14.35
CA LYS A 282 13.89 7.04 -12.95
C LYS A 282 12.46 6.71 -12.52
N GLU A 283 11.47 7.37 -13.10
CA GLU A 283 10.07 7.15 -12.80
C GLU A 283 9.54 5.89 -13.50
N MET A 284 8.58 5.22 -12.86
CA MET A 284 7.95 4.04 -13.43
C MET A 284 7.11 4.44 -14.65
N PRO A 285 7.30 3.82 -15.82
CA PRO A 285 6.48 4.07 -17.00
C PRO A 285 5.00 3.80 -16.75
N TYR A 286 4.15 4.49 -17.49
CA TYR A 286 2.69 4.32 -17.37
C TYR A 286 2.25 2.88 -17.70
N LEU A 287 2.79 2.32 -18.77
CA LEU A 287 2.58 0.92 -19.17
C LEU A 287 3.83 0.10 -18.85
N THR A 288 3.67 -0.93 -18.03
CA THR A 288 4.73 -1.88 -17.68
C THR A 288 4.17 -3.30 -17.76
N ARG A 289 5.05 -4.29 -17.99
CA ARG A 289 4.68 -5.71 -17.97
C ARG A 289 4.13 -6.12 -16.60
N SER A 290 4.68 -5.54 -15.52
CA SER A 290 4.16 -5.75 -14.17
C SER A 290 2.75 -5.18 -14.00
N GLY A 291 2.50 -3.96 -14.50
CA GLY A 291 1.16 -3.37 -14.53
C GLY A 291 0.17 -4.18 -15.38
N LEU A 292 0.62 -4.66 -16.55
CA LEU A 292 -0.20 -5.53 -17.40
C LEU A 292 -0.54 -6.87 -16.72
N ARG A 293 0.43 -7.46 -16.02
CA ARG A 293 0.21 -8.65 -15.19
C ARG A 293 -0.78 -8.37 -14.07
N PHE A 294 -0.60 -7.26 -13.37
CA PHE A 294 -1.55 -6.83 -12.34
C PHE A 294 -2.98 -6.74 -12.88
N VAL A 295 -3.21 -6.15 -14.03
CA VAL A 295 -4.55 -6.01 -14.65
C VAL A 295 -5.18 -7.36 -15.03
N ASN A 296 -4.39 -8.43 -15.23
CA ASN A 296 -4.89 -9.71 -15.71
C ASN A 296 -4.81 -10.89 -14.71
N LYS A 297 -4.17 -10.73 -13.54
CA LYS A 297 -3.90 -11.86 -12.64
C LYS A 297 -4.48 -11.73 -11.23
N GLY A 298 -4.97 -10.55 -10.86
CA GLY A 298 -5.65 -10.34 -9.57
C GLY A 298 -4.79 -10.55 -8.31
N ILE A 299 -5.37 -10.19 -7.18
CA ILE A 299 -4.93 -10.58 -5.83
C ILE A 299 -6.21 -10.70 -4.99
N TYR A 300 -6.52 -11.90 -4.53
CA TYR A 300 -7.69 -12.13 -3.70
C TYR A 300 -7.25 -12.55 -2.28
N LEU A 301 -7.38 -11.63 -1.31
CA LEU A 301 -7.07 -11.87 0.09
C LEU A 301 -8.36 -12.15 0.88
N ASP A 302 -8.27 -13.10 1.80
CA ASP A 302 -9.31 -13.33 2.81
C ASP A 302 -9.01 -12.51 4.06
N SER A 303 -9.92 -11.62 4.46
CA SER A 303 -9.84 -10.81 5.68
C SER A 303 -10.77 -11.32 6.80
N THR A 304 -11.24 -12.55 6.71
CA THR A 304 -12.15 -13.14 7.71
C THR A 304 -11.54 -13.17 9.11
N LYS A 305 -10.22 -13.37 9.22
CA LYS A 305 -9.52 -13.32 10.50
C LYS A 305 -9.70 -11.98 11.19
N ALA A 306 -9.49 -10.86 10.49
CA ALA A 306 -9.66 -9.52 11.04
C ALA A 306 -11.10 -9.27 11.51
N ARG A 307 -12.10 -9.76 10.76
CA ARG A 307 -13.51 -9.64 11.15
C ARG A 307 -13.84 -10.46 12.41
N ASN A 308 -13.40 -11.70 12.46
CA ASN A 308 -13.74 -12.61 13.55
C ASN A 308 -13.02 -12.29 14.87
N GLU A 309 -11.74 -11.95 14.80
CA GLU A 309 -10.92 -11.75 15.98
C GLU A 309 -10.96 -10.32 16.52
N LEU A 310 -11.09 -9.33 15.62
CA LEU A 310 -11.01 -7.92 15.98
C LEU A 310 -12.34 -7.17 15.78
N GLY A 311 -13.37 -7.82 15.22
CA GLY A 311 -14.66 -7.19 14.95
C GLY A 311 -14.60 -6.11 13.85
N TRP A 312 -13.52 -6.07 13.07
CA TRP A 312 -13.35 -5.07 12.00
C TRP A 312 -14.28 -5.36 10.82
N GLN A 313 -14.88 -4.30 10.28
CA GLN A 313 -15.61 -4.37 9.03
C GLN A 313 -15.31 -3.14 8.16
N PRO A 314 -15.12 -3.30 6.83
CA PRO A 314 -15.02 -2.15 5.93
C PRO A 314 -16.38 -1.44 5.87
N GLU A 315 -16.35 -0.12 5.94
CA GLU A 315 -17.55 0.72 5.97
C GLU A 315 -17.86 1.36 4.61
N VAL A 316 -16.82 1.61 3.81
CA VAL A 316 -16.95 2.35 2.54
C VAL A 316 -17.18 1.39 1.38
N SER A 317 -18.37 1.43 0.80
CA SER A 317 -18.70 0.63 -0.39
C SER A 317 -17.90 1.07 -1.63
N LEU A 318 -17.79 0.17 -2.63
CA LEU A 318 -17.11 0.46 -3.88
C LEU A 318 -17.67 1.70 -4.61
N ASP A 319 -19.00 1.83 -4.66
CA ASP A 319 -19.67 2.96 -5.32
C ASP A 319 -19.37 4.28 -4.58
N GLU A 320 -19.41 4.27 -3.26
CA GLU A 320 -19.11 5.45 -2.45
C GLU A 320 -17.62 5.83 -2.55
N GLY A 321 -16.72 4.88 -2.37
CA GLY A 321 -15.27 5.13 -2.43
C GLY A 321 -14.81 5.66 -3.80
N THR A 322 -15.36 5.12 -4.91
CA THR A 322 -15.08 5.65 -6.25
C THR A 322 -15.64 7.04 -6.45
N LYS A 323 -16.83 7.33 -5.92
CA LYS A 323 -17.43 8.67 -5.93
C LYS A 323 -16.58 9.68 -5.17
N LEU A 324 -16.16 9.34 -3.95
CA LEU A 324 -15.27 10.18 -3.12
C LEU A 324 -13.93 10.44 -3.83
N TYR A 325 -13.36 9.43 -4.48
CA TYR A 325 -12.14 9.59 -5.26
C TYR A 325 -12.33 10.57 -6.42
N VAL A 326 -13.40 10.43 -7.21
CA VAL A 326 -13.70 11.31 -8.35
C VAL A 326 -13.94 12.74 -7.90
N GLN A 327 -14.67 12.94 -6.79
CA GLN A 327 -14.89 14.26 -6.19
C GLN A 327 -13.56 14.91 -5.79
N TRP A 328 -12.70 14.17 -5.08
CA TRP A 328 -11.37 14.64 -4.71
C TRP A 328 -10.53 15.00 -5.94
N ARG A 329 -10.59 14.18 -7.00
CA ARG A 329 -9.81 14.40 -8.22
C ARG A 329 -10.23 15.64 -9.00
N ARG A 330 -11.52 15.98 -8.94
CA ARG A 330 -12.13 17.17 -9.57
C ARG A 330 -12.04 18.41 -8.70
N SER A 331 -11.82 18.28 -7.42
CA SER A 331 -11.68 19.42 -6.51
C SER A 331 -10.49 20.29 -6.93
N PRO A 332 -10.63 21.62 -6.93
CA PRO A 332 -9.51 22.52 -7.22
C PRO A 332 -8.39 22.22 -6.22
N LYS A 333 -7.20 21.91 -6.74
CA LYS A 333 -6.04 21.77 -5.88
C LYS A 333 -5.83 23.10 -5.16
N LYS A 334 -6.02 23.14 -3.86
CA LYS A 334 -5.56 24.30 -3.07
C LYS A 334 -4.05 24.42 -3.32
N LYS A 335 -3.67 25.51 -3.99
CA LYS A 335 -2.28 25.88 -4.28
C LYS A 335 -1.50 26.08 -2.98
#